data_e883fc71baf56e0f72b445cdb79824ba
#
_entry.id   e883fc71baf56e0f72b445cdb79824ba
#
_cell.length_a   1.000
_cell.length_b   1.000
_cell.length_c   1.000
_cell.angle_alpha   90.00
_cell.angle_beta   90.00
_cell.angle_gamma   90.00
#
_symmetry.space_group_name_H-M   'P 1'
#
loop_
_entity.id
_entity.type
_entity.pdbx_description
1 polymer ?
#
loop_
_entity_poly.entity_id
_entity_poly.type
_entity_poly.pdbx_seq_one_letter_code
_entity_poly.pdbx_strand_id
1 'polypeptide(L)'
;MIQVKERLYVDVNEFFNQLEISIAYDIEQATGKKIKPYKGYKYKKVMKNKVGRKGEVEVVITELTPPKCYSASFKSINGINKISYTIEEIEEYCIDVTYREEFEGNSKSIDTNFKLMQFFYKRRVKKRASKILRAIESYLRQNNN
;
A
#
# COMPACT_ATOMS: atom_id res chain seq x y z
N MET A 1 1.03 4.73 13.85
CA MET A 1 0.53 3.73 12.88
C MET A 1 -0.83 4.17 12.32
N ILE A 2 -0.98 4.04 11.02
CA ILE A 2 -2.26 4.31 10.34
C ILE A 2 -2.87 2.96 10.00
N GLN A 3 -4.15 2.79 10.30
CA GLN A 3 -4.87 1.55 10.00
C GLN A 3 -6.24 1.85 9.41
N VAL A 4 -6.57 1.15 8.33
CA VAL A 4 -7.87 1.21 7.68
C VAL A 4 -8.35 -0.21 7.46
N LYS A 5 -9.59 -0.49 7.87
CA LYS A 5 -10.23 -1.80 7.63
C LYS A 5 -11.50 -1.58 6.83
N GLU A 6 -11.63 -2.31 5.73
CA GLU A 6 -12.79 -2.24 4.85
C GLU A 6 -13.30 -3.63 4.55
N ARG A 7 -14.62 -3.79 4.58
CA ARG A 7 -15.27 -5.02 4.10
C ARG A 7 -15.64 -4.84 2.63
N LEU A 8 -15.13 -5.76 1.81
CA LEU A 8 -15.35 -5.73 0.37
C LEU A 8 -16.09 -6.99 -0.08
N TYR A 9 -16.99 -6.85 -1.04
CA TYR A 9 -17.79 -7.97 -1.55
C TYR A 9 -17.23 -8.42 -2.88
N VAL A 10 -16.09 -9.10 -2.81
CA VAL A 10 -15.33 -9.61 -3.95
C VAL A 10 -14.70 -10.95 -3.59
N ASP A 11 -14.29 -11.71 -4.60
CA ASP A 11 -13.54 -12.94 -4.41
C ASP A 11 -12.13 -12.63 -3.89
N VAL A 12 -11.66 -13.40 -2.91
CA VAL A 12 -10.36 -13.16 -2.26
C VAL A 12 -9.20 -13.31 -3.24
N ASN A 13 -9.27 -14.27 -4.14
CA ASN A 13 -8.20 -14.51 -5.11
C ASN A 13 -8.18 -13.41 -6.19
N GLU A 14 -9.34 -12.96 -6.62
CA GLU A 14 -9.44 -11.86 -7.58
C GLU A 14 -8.90 -10.57 -6.99
N PHE A 15 -9.21 -10.30 -5.72
CA PHE A 15 -8.69 -9.12 -5.04
C PHE A 15 -7.17 -9.15 -4.95
N PHE A 16 -6.60 -10.27 -4.50
CA PHE A 16 -5.15 -10.38 -4.35
C PHE A 16 -4.45 -10.31 -5.71
N ASN A 17 -5.06 -10.87 -6.74
CA ASN A 17 -4.54 -10.77 -8.11
C ASN A 17 -4.43 -9.31 -8.57
N GLN A 18 -5.40 -8.46 -8.22
CA GLN A 18 -5.34 -7.03 -8.52
C GLN A 18 -4.20 -6.34 -7.79
N LEU A 19 -3.92 -6.73 -6.54
CA LEU A 19 -2.74 -6.23 -5.83
C LEU A 19 -1.45 -6.62 -6.56
N GLU A 20 -1.33 -7.86 -6.97
CA GLU A 20 -0.15 -8.33 -7.68
C GLU A 20 0.04 -7.61 -9.03
N ILE A 21 -1.05 -7.39 -9.76
CA ILE A 21 -1.03 -6.62 -11.01
C ILE A 21 -0.53 -5.20 -10.77
N SER A 22 -1.02 -4.56 -9.71
CA SER A 22 -0.62 -3.19 -9.34
C SER A 22 0.86 -3.12 -8.98
N ILE A 23 1.36 -4.11 -8.24
CA ILE A 23 2.78 -4.19 -7.87
C ILE A 23 3.64 -4.37 -9.12
N ALA A 24 3.25 -5.30 -9.99
CA ALA A 24 3.98 -5.58 -11.24
C ALA A 24 4.02 -4.33 -12.14
N TYR A 25 2.91 -3.60 -12.22
CA TYR A 25 2.82 -2.35 -12.97
C TYR A 25 3.79 -1.31 -12.41
N ASP A 26 3.82 -1.14 -11.08
CA ASP A 26 4.72 -0.20 -10.42
C ASP A 26 6.19 -0.53 -10.71
N ILE A 27 6.54 -1.80 -10.67
CA ILE A 27 7.90 -2.27 -10.98
C ILE A 27 8.24 -1.97 -12.44
N GLU A 28 7.32 -2.23 -13.36
CA GLU A 28 7.54 -1.96 -14.79
C GLU A 28 7.74 -0.47 -15.05
N GLN A 29 6.94 0.38 -14.43
CA GLN A 29 7.07 1.83 -14.58
C GLN A 29 8.40 2.34 -14.00
N ALA A 30 8.86 1.75 -12.91
CA ALA A 30 10.09 2.17 -12.24
C ALA A 30 11.35 1.62 -12.91
N THR A 31 11.33 0.40 -13.43
CA THR A 31 12.53 -0.33 -13.89
C THR A 31 12.52 -0.69 -15.36
N GLY A 32 11.37 -0.64 -16.02
CA GLY A 32 11.19 -1.12 -17.39
C GLY A 32 11.10 -2.65 -17.50
N LYS A 33 11.15 -3.37 -16.38
CA LYS A 33 11.14 -4.83 -16.36
C LYS A 33 9.76 -5.37 -16.06
N LYS A 34 9.33 -6.35 -16.86
CA LYS A 34 8.07 -7.08 -16.62
C LYS A 34 8.41 -8.36 -15.88
N ILE A 35 8.13 -8.37 -14.58
CA ILE A 35 8.39 -9.53 -13.72
C ILE A 35 7.16 -9.84 -12.87
N LYS A 36 7.07 -11.09 -12.40
CA LYS A 36 6.09 -11.45 -11.38
C LYS A 36 6.68 -11.08 -10.01
N PRO A 37 5.97 -10.28 -9.21
CA PRO A 37 6.48 -9.89 -7.90
C PRO A 37 6.73 -11.09 -6.98
N TYR A 38 7.75 -10.99 -6.14
CA TYR A 38 8.06 -12.01 -5.15
C TYR A 38 8.67 -11.39 -3.89
N LYS A 39 8.57 -12.12 -2.79
CA LYS A 39 9.14 -11.71 -1.51
C LYS A 39 10.65 -11.51 -1.63
N GLY A 40 11.13 -10.36 -1.17
CA GLY A 40 12.55 -10.00 -1.22
C GLY A 40 12.95 -9.20 -2.45
N TYR A 41 12.06 -9.02 -3.43
CA TYR A 41 12.38 -8.21 -4.61
C TYR A 41 12.58 -6.76 -4.22
N LYS A 42 13.67 -6.16 -4.73
CA LYS A 42 14.05 -4.76 -4.47
C LYS A 42 14.06 -3.99 -5.77
N TYR A 43 13.56 -2.76 -5.72
CA TYR A 43 13.67 -1.86 -6.86
C TYR A 43 13.66 -0.41 -6.36
N LYS A 44 14.10 0.50 -7.23
CA LYS A 44 14.14 1.93 -6.92
C LYS A 44 13.15 2.67 -7.78
N LYS A 45 12.53 3.69 -7.21
CA LYS A 45 11.63 4.58 -7.93
C LYS A 45 11.68 5.98 -7.34
N VAL A 46 11.14 6.95 -8.09
CA VAL A 46 11.02 8.32 -7.63
C VAL A 46 9.61 8.53 -7.10
N MET A 47 9.52 9.03 -5.86
CA MET A 47 8.25 9.34 -5.22
C MET A 47 8.26 10.74 -4.64
N LYS A 48 7.08 11.32 -4.48
CA LYS A 48 6.91 12.56 -3.72
C LYS A 48 6.85 12.22 -2.23
N ASN A 49 7.59 12.98 -1.41
CA ASN A 49 7.51 12.85 0.04
C ASN A 49 6.28 13.62 0.59
N LYS A 50 6.17 13.67 1.93
CA LYS A 50 5.04 14.32 2.63
C LYS A 50 4.87 15.81 2.28
N VAL A 51 5.95 16.50 1.90
CA VAL A 51 5.91 17.93 1.54
C VAL A 51 5.92 18.15 0.03
N GLY A 52 5.73 17.10 -0.76
CA GLY A 52 5.62 17.20 -2.21
C GLY A 52 6.94 17.21 -2.98
N ARG A 53 8.07 17.04 -2.32
CA ARG A 53 9.39 16.96 -2.98
C ARG A 53 9.62 15.56 -3.51
N LYS A 54 10.12 15.49 -4.75
CA LYS A 54 10.49 14.20 -5.37
C LYS A 54 11.83 13.71 -4.82
N GLY A 55 11.90 12.42 -4.55
CA GLY A 55 13.14 11.78 -4.11
C GLY A 55 13.17 10.31 -4.49
N GLU A 56 14.37 9.74 -4.51
CA GLU A 56 14.55 8.32 -4.78
C GLU A 56 14.17 7.50 -3.56
N VAL A 57 13.44 6.42 -3.81
CA VAL A 57 12.95 5.49 -2.78
C VAL A 57 13.34 4.08 -3.19
N GLU A 58 13.93 3.33 -2.25
CA GLU A 58 14.17 1.90 -2.44
C GLU A 58 12.98 1.14 -1.88
N VAL A 59 12.36 0.32 -2.72
CA VAL A 59 11.20 -0.50 -2.36
C VAL A 59 11.66 -1.93 -2.19
N VAL A 60 11.24 -2.56 -1.09
CA VAL A 60 11.48 -3.98 -0.83
C VAL A 60 10.15 -4.64 -0.53
N ILE A 61 9.84 -5.71 -1.26
CA ILE A 61 8.68 -6.55 -0.94
C ILE A 61 9.08 -7.43 0.23
N THR A 62 8.54 -7.15 1.42
CA THR A 62 8.91 -7.85 2.65
C THR A 62 8.05 -9.07 2.92
N GLU A 63 6.83 -9.11 2.37
CA GLU A 63 5.95 -10.28 2.46
C GLU A 63 5.04 -10.34 1.25
N LEU A 64 4.86 -11.54 0.72
CA LEU A 64 3.91 -11.78 -0.38
C LEU A 64 3.42 -13.22 -0.28
N THR A 65 2.28 -13.37 0.39
CA THR A 65 1.63 -14.66 0.65
C THR A 65 0.21 -14.63 0.11
N PRO A 66 0.00 -14.97 -1.17
CA PRO A 66 -1.36 -14.98 -1.74
C PRO A 66 -2.25 -16.02 -1.07
N PRO A 67 -3.52 -15.73 -0.86
CA PRO A 67 -4.20 -14.45 -1.05
C PRO A 67 -4.34 -13.63 0.25
N LYS A 68 -3.44 -13.81 1.21
CA LYS A 68 -3.60 -13.34 2.60
C LYS A 68 -2.85 -12.07 2.95
N CYS A 69 -1.65 -11.90 2.41
CA CYS A 69 -0.79 -10.81 2.90
C CYS A 69 0.17 -10.29 1.84
N TYR A 70 0.28 -8.97 1.79
CA TYR A 70 1.33 -8.27 1.06
C TYR A 70 1.88 -7.17 1.96
N SER A 71 3.22 -7.09 2.06
CA SER A 71 3.89 -6.03 2.81
C SER A 71 5.10 -5.54 2.03
N ALA A 72 5.40 -4.24 2.17
CA ALA A 72 6.55 -3.63 1.52
C ALA A 72 7.11 -2.51 2.39
N SER A 73 8.40 -2.23 2.23
CA SER A 73 9.05 -1.09 2.85
C SER A 73 9.54 -0.13 1.78
N PHE A 74 9.44 1.16 2.07
CA PHE A 74 9.84 2.26 1.18
C PHE A 74 10.88 3.10 1.93
N LYS A 75 12.14 2.94 1.56
CA LYS A 75 13.25 3.63 2.23
C LYS A 75 13.66 4.86 1.45
N SER A 76 13.62 6.02 2.10
CA SER A 76 14.07 7.30 1.57
C SER A 76 15.10 7.91 2.51
N ILE A 77 15.65 9.08 2.14
CA ILE A 77 16.56 9.81 3.03
C ILE A 77 15.87 10.27 4.32
N ASN A 78 14.53 10.39 4.28
CA ASN A 78 13.75 10.88 5.42
C ASN A 78 13.35 9.76 6.41
N GLY A 79 13.53 8.51 6.03
CA GLY A 79 13.14 7.37 6.85
C GLY A 79 12.57 6.22 6.06
N ILE A 80 11.90 5.31 6.76
CA ILE A 80 11.31 4.10 6.18
C ILE A 80 9.81 4.15 6.39
N ASN A 81 9.05 3.97 5.31
CA ASN A 81 7.61 3.80 5.37
C ASN A 81 7.28 2.33 5.11
N LYS A 82 6.58 1.70 6.04
CA LYS A 82 6.17 0.29 5.94
C LYS A 82 4.68 0.21 5.71
N ILE A 83 4.27 -0.52 4.68
CA ILE A 83 2.86 -0.76 4.41
C ILE A 83 2.57 -2.25 4.46
N SER A 84 1.32 -2.60 4.81
CA SER A 84 0.85 -3.97 4.72
C SER A 84 -0.63 -4.02 4.38
N TYR A 85 -0.98 -5.05 3.60
CA TYR A 85 -2.36 -5.45 3.32
C TYR A 85 -2.55 -6.84 3.89
N THR A 86 -3.49 -6.99 4.80
CA THR A 86 -3.88 -8.29 5.35
C THR A 86 -5.32 -8.57 4.94
N ILE A 87 -5.57 -9.73 4.33
CA ILE A 87 -6.87 -10.08 3.79
C ILE A 87 -7.39 -11.30 4.53
N GLU A 88 -8.60 -11.18 5.08
CA GLU A 88 -9.32 -12.28 5.73
C GLU A 88 -10.56 -12.60 4.91
N GLU A 89 -10.68 -13.84 4.46
CA GLU A 89 -11.89 -14.31 3.80
C GLU A 89 -12.95 -14.61 4.86
N ILE A 90 -14.04 -13.86 4.82
CA ILE A 90 -15.16 -14.04 5.77
C ILE A 90 -16.10 -15.13 5.26
N GLU A 91 -16.44 -15.03 3.98
CA GLU A 91 -17.23 -16.03 3.24
C GLU A 91 -17.01 -15.81 1.76
N GLU A 92 -17.59 -16.62 0.90
CA GLU A 92 -17.49 -16.45 -0.54
C GLU A 92 -17.97 -15.05 -0.95
N TYR A 93 -17.14 -14.34 -1.74
CA TYR A 93 -17.38 -12.96 -2.18
C TYR A 93 -17.53 -11.95 -1.03
N CYS A 94 -16.90 -12.24 0.13
CA CYS A 94 -16.85 -11.30 1.25
C CYS A 94 -15.51 -11.40 1.95
N ILE A 95 -14.74 -10.30 1.93
CA ILE A 95 -13.42 -10.25 2.56
C ILE A 95 -13.30 -9.01 3.44
N ASP A 96 -12.48 -9.12 4.48
CA ASP A 96 -12.02 -7.96 5.25
C ASP A 96 -10.57 -7.67 4.88
N VAL A 97 -10.32 -6.44 4.43
CA VAL A 97 -8.98 -5.98 4.08
C VAL A 97 -8.53 -4.97 5.12
N THR A 98 -7.39 -5.22 5.74
CA THR A 98 -6.78 -4.29 6.67
C THR A 98 -5.50 -3.73 6.04
N TYR A 99 -5.48 -2.43 5.84
CA TYR A 99 -4.29 -1.70 5.38
C TYR A 99 -3.64 -1.03 6.57
N ARG A 100 -2.33 -1.19 6.71
CA ARG A 100 -1.54 -0.53 7.75
C ARG A 100 -0.37 0.21 7.13
N GLU A 101 -0.08 1.38 7.69
CA GLU A 101 1.07 2.17 7.28
C GLU A 101 1.77 2.71 8.53
N GLU A 102 3.09 2.53 8.59
CA GLU A 102 3.91 3.00 9.69
C GLU A 102 5.16 3.66 9.15
N PHE A 103 5.42 4.88 9.60
CA PHE A 103 6.60 5.64 9.19
C PHE A 103 7.58 5.77 10.35
N GLU A 104 8.85 5.42 10.10
CA GLU A 104 9.96 5.60 11.02
C GLU A 104 10.88 6.66 10.43
N GLY A 105 10.83 7.87 10.99
CA GLY A 105 11.61 8.99 10.51
C GLY A 105 13.00 9.07 11.13
N ASN A 106 13.93 9.68 10.38
CA ASN A 106 15.30 9.87 10.83
C ASN A 106 15.48 11.11 11.72
N SER A 107 14.47 11.98 11.82
CA SER A 107 14.54 13.16 12.66
C SER A 107 13.49 13.11 13.77
N LYS A 108 13.89 13.54 14.97
CA LYS A 108 13.04 13.54 16.17
C LYS A 108 12.45 14.90 16.48
N SER A 109 12.22 15.74 15.48
CA SER A 109 11.66 17.05 15.75
C SER A 109 10.17 16.91 16.15
N ILE A 110 9.88 17.23 17.40
CA ILE A 110 8.54 17.20 17.97
C ILE A 110 8.14 18.64 18.28
N ASP A 111 7.58 19.32 17.30
CA ASP A 111 6.93 20.60 17.57
C ASP A 111 5.41 20.47 17.33
N THR A 112 4.66 21.50 17.72
CA THR A 112 3.20 21.50 17.60
C THR A 112 2.77 21.43 16.13
N ASN A 113 3.50 22.08 15.24
CA ASN A 113 3.20 22.08 13.81
C ASN A 113 3.40 20.67 13.21
N PHE A 114 4.40 19.95 13.68
CA PHE A 114 4.64 18.57 13.24
C PHE A 114 3.48 17.65 13.61
N LYS A 115 2.95 17.78 14.84
CA LYS A 115 1.80 16.99 15.30
C LYS A 115 0.54 17.29 14.47
N LEU A 116 0.32 18.55 14.14
CA LEU A 116 -0.82 18.96 13.33
C LEU A 116 -0.68 18.43 11.90
N MET A 117 0.51 18.52 11.32
CA MET A 117 0.78 17.97 10.00
C MET A 117 0.58 16.45 9.96
N GLN A 118 1.00 15.73 11.00
CA GLN A 118 0.77 14.29 11.12
C GLN A 118 -0.72 13.96 11.17
N PHE A 119 -1.50 14.73 11.91
CA PHE A 119 -2.95 14.50 11.99
C PHE A 119 -3.60 14.60 10.61
N PHE A 120 -3.31 15.65 9.84
CA PHE A 120 -3.84 15.81 8.50
C PHE A 120 -3.30 14.75 7.54
N TYR A 121 -2.04 14.37 7.68
CA TYR A 121 -1.43 13.30 6.87
C TYR A 121 -2.13 11.96 7.08
N LYS A 122 -2.36 11.57 8.35
CA LYS A 122 -3.07 10.34 8.69
C LYS A 122 -4.46 10.33 8.08
N ARG A 123 -5.17 11.44 8.18
CA ARG A 123 -6.52 11.57 7.63
C ARG A 123 -6.54 11.38 6.12
N ARG A 124 -5.58 12.00 5.41
CA ARG A 124 -5.45 11.86 3.95
C ARG A 124 -5.12 10.44 3.54
N VAL A 125 -4.21 9.79 4.26
CA VAL A 125 -3.82 8.40 3.96
C VAL A 125 -4.99 7.45 4.15
N LYS A 126 -5.74 7.59 5.25
CA LYS A 126 -6.94 6.77 5.49
C LYS A 126 -7.97 6.94 4.38
N LYS A 127 -8.23 8.17 4.00
CA LYS A 127 -9.19 8.49 2.94
C LYS A 127 -8.77 7.90 1.59
N ARG A 128 -7.49 8.04 1.25
CA ARG A 128 -6.93 7.51 0.01
C ARG A 128 -6.97 5.98 0.00
N ALA A 129 -6.60 5.34 1.10
CA ALA A 129 -6.62 3.88 1.21
C ALA A 129 -8.03 3.33 1.05
N SER A 130 -9.01 3.91 1.74
CA SER A 130 -10.42 3.51 1.60
C SER A 130 -10.91 3.69 0.16
N LYS A 131 -10.56 4.80 -0.47
CA LYS A 131 -10.94 5.07 -1.86
C LYS A 131 -10.36 4.05 -2.84
N ILE A 132 -9.09 3.67 -2.65
CA ILE A 132 -8.43 2.67 -3.49
C ILE A 132 -9.10 1.31 -3.32
N LEU A 133 -9.37 0.89 -2.09
CA LEU A 133 -10.02 -0.39 -1.82
C LEU A 133 -11.42 -0.45 -2.44
N ARG A 134 -12.20 0.63 -2.29
CA ARG A 134 -13.54 0.70 -2.91
C ARG A 134 -13.48 0.72 -4.43
N ALA A 135 -12.45 1.34 -5.01
CA ALA A 135 -12.26 1.35 -6.46
C ALA A 135 -11.95 -0.05 -7.00
N ILE A 136 -11.15 -0.83 -6.29
CA ILE A 136 -10.87 -2.23 -6.65
C ILE A 136 -12.17 -3.05 -6.57
N GLU A 137 -12.94 -2.88 -5.51
CA GLU A 137 -14.23 -3.56 -5.36
C GLU A 137 -15.15 -3.25 -6.54
N SER A 138 -15.32 -1.98 -6.88
CA SER A 138 -16.13 -1.53 -8.00
C SER A 138 -15.69 -2.16 -9.32
N TYR A 139 -14.39 -2.13 -9.57
CA TYR A 139 -13.82 -2.69 -10.80
C TYR A 139 -14.11 -4.19 -10.92
N LEU A 140 -13.88 -4.94 -9.85
CA LEU A 140 -14.08 -6.39 -9.84
C LEU A 140 -15.56 -6.76 -9.98
N ARG A 141 -16.45 -6.01 -9.32
CA ARG A 141 -17.89 -6.27 -9.40
C ARG A 141 -18.45 -5.96 -10.78
N GLN A 142 -17.95 -4.94 -11.44
CA GLN A 142 -18.39 -4.60 -12.81
C GLN A 142 -17.96 -5.66 -13.82
N ASN A 143 -16.76 -6.23 -13.65
CA ASN A 143 -16.22 -7.20 -14.60
C ASN A 143 -16.79 -8.62 -14.40
N ASN A 144 -17.51 -8.87 -13.30
CA ASN A 144 -18.10 -10.17 -12.98
C ASN A 144 -19.62 -10.23 -13.28
N ASN A 145 -20.15 -9.20 -13.89
CA ASN A 145 -21.57 -9.18 -14.30
C ASN A 145 -21.74 -9.54 -15.76
#